data_87c2cff2113ab61f8f40bc8b3cb06f43
#
_entry.id   87c2cff2113ab61f8f40bc8b3cb06f43
#
_cell.length_a   1.000
_cell.length_b   1.000
_cell.length_c   1.000
_cell.angle_alpha   90.00
_cell.angle_beta   90.00
_cell.angle_gamma   90.00
#
_symmetry.space_group_name_H-M   'P 1'
#
loop_
_entity.id
_entity.type
_entity.pdbx_description
1 polymer ?
#
loop_
_entity_poly.entity_id
_entity_poly.type
_entity_poly.pdbx_seq_one_letter_code
_entity_poly.pdbx_strand_id
1 'polypeptide(L)'
;MEVINMKRANGKGSIEKVKGNLRKPYRVRLTKYKDGKRERISLGYFSTLKEAHKTLEEYLISPYDLEISMMTFKDLYEVLYKMKKDRVAEETLKGYRHTFKRCKELHNILFKDITTPQLQYLIDTLNKADGKKASIGMKQTKRFLTAIYNFAIKMEYITINRAKNIDIMKESEKENRTSIFTNIEIKKLWDNINNFDWVDVILIMIHTGYRIEEIVRIKKENVDFINGIIRGGNKTEKGKHKIIPIHKDIMELIQKRYSDSNTDYLIDNRNWVIKKRGEENKPLRKNYLREKFYDVMEALGMSHRPHDTRRTFATILSKLGASESVITDLMGHTSFKTTEKHYIQNDIETLKEAIGQIEKIN
;
A
#
# COMPACT_ATOMS: atom_id res chain seq x y z
N MET A 1 -55.94 8.88 -29.31
CA MET A 1 -54.65 9.56 -29.53
C MET A 1 -53.58 8.49 -29.73
N GLU A 2 -53.13 8.38 -30.96
CA GLU A 2 -52.20 7.35 -31.41
C GLU A 2 -50.86 7.41 -30.71
N VAL A 3 -50.40 6.28 -30.19
CA VAL A 3 -49.02 6.12 -29.72
C VAL A 3 -48.16 6.02 -31.00
N ILE A 4 -47.53 7.14 -31.34
CA ILE A 4 -46.54 7.14 -32.42
C ILE A 4 -45.35 6.32 -31.98
N ASN A 5 -45.41 5.03 -32.26
CA ASN A 5 -44.30 4.10 -32.17
C ASN A 5 -43.42 4.33 -33.41
N MET A 6 -42.61 5.37 -33.42
CA MET A 6 -41.58 5.52 -34.45
C MET A 6 -40.58 4.39 -34.30
N LYS A 7 -40.77 3.36 -35.12
CA LYS A 7 -39.78 2.30 -35.33
C LYS A 7 -38.52 2.93 -35.93
N ARG A 8 -37.52 3.16 -35.09
CA ARG A 8 -36.16 3.55 -35.54
C ARG A 8 -35.43 2.32 -36.08
N ALA A 9 -34.46 2.52 -36.97
CA ALA A 9 -33.63 1.45 -37.52
C ALA A 9 -32.98 0.63 -36.39
N ASN A 10 -32.78 -0.67 -36.65
CA ASN A 10 -32.21 -1.61 -35.69
C ASN A 10 -30.88 -1.09 -35.12
N GLY A 11 -30.76 -1.09 -33.81
CA GLY A 11 -29.56 -0.62 -33.09
C GLY A 11 -29.62 0.80 -32.55
N LYS A 12 -30.56 1.66 -32.97
CA LYS A 12 -30.65 3.08 -32.58
C LYS A 12 -31.45 3.34 -31.29
N GLY A 13 -31.70 2.32 -30.48
CA GLY A 13 -32.45 2.46 -29.21
C GLY A 13 -33.96 2.67 -29.41
N SER A 14 -34.71 2.67 -28.33
CA SER A 14 -36.16 2.85 -28.31
C SER A 14 -36.59 3.70 -27.08
N ILE A 15 -37.63 4.48 -27.26
CA ILE A 15 -38.32 5.19 -26.19
C ILE A 15 -39.69 4.54 -26.05
N GLU A 16 -40.05 4.15 -24.83
CA GLU A 16 -41.36 3.59 -24.52
C GLU A 16 -42.01 4.32 -23.37
N LYS A 17 -43.32 4.50 -23.43
CA LYS A 17 -44.10 5.03 -22.30
C LYS A 17 -44.50 3.85 -21.41
N VAL A 18 -44.03 3.86 -20.19
CA VAL A 18 -44.37 2.83 -19.18
C VAL A 18 -45.79 3.10 -18.67
N LYS A 19 -46.61 2.04 -18.60
CA LYS A 19 -47.99 2.12 -18.09
C LYS A 19 -47.98 2.43 -16.58
N GLY A 20 -48.92 3.31 -16.15
CA GLY A 20 -49.09 3.72 -14.77
C GLY A 20 -48.98 5.25 -14.56
N ASN A 21 -49.38 5.71 -13.37
CA ASN A 21 -49.30 7.14 -13.01
C ASN A 21 -47.90 7.47 -12.47
N LEU A 22 -46.90 7.44 -13.34
CA LEU A 22 -45.49 7.61 -12.99
C LEU A 22 -45.07 9.08 -13.22
N ARG A 23 -44.26 9.63 -12.29
CA ARG A 23 -43.66 10.98 -12.46
C ARG A 23 -42.71 11.05 -13.68
N LYS A 24 -42.14 9.91 -14.08
CA LYS A 24 -41.20 9.79 -15.21
C LYS A 24 -41.63 8.62 -16.10
N PRO A 25 -42.64 8.79 -16.96
CA PRO A 25 -43.21 7.68 -17.69
C PRO A 25 -42.44 7.25 -18.95
N TYR A 26 -41.48 8.04 -19.41
CA TYR A 26 -40.74 7.72 -20.64
C TYR A 26 -39.43 7.03 -20.33
N ARG A 27 -39.31 5.76 -20.76
CA ARG A 27 -38.10 4.97 -20.60
C ARG A 27 -37.34 4.90 -21.92
N VAL A 28 -36.04 5.22 -21.87
CA VAL A 28 -35.12 5.05 -22.99
C VAL A 28 -34.38 3.72 -22.86
N ARG A 29 -34.40 2.90 -23.90
CA ARG A 29 -33.74 1.59 -23.95
C ARG A 29 -32.79 1.49 -25.13
N LEU A 30 -31.69 0.78 -24.91
CA LEU A 30 -30.73 0.35 -25.93
C LEU A 30 -30.68 -1.16 -26.01
N THR A 31 -30.32 -1.64 -27.19
CA THR A 31 -29.94 -3.03 -27.37
C THR A 31 -28.43 -3.08 -27.60
N LYS A 32 -27.71 -3.78 -26.74
CA LYS A 32 -26.29 -4.11 -26.93
C LYS A 32 -26.14 -5.63 -27.15
N TYR A 33 -25.08 -6.00 -27.84
CA TYR A 33 -24.66 -7.39 -27.93
C TYR A 33 -23.39 -7.56 -27.13
N LYS A 34 -23.43 -8.44 -26.12
CA LYS A 34 -22.29 -8.84 -25.34
C LYS A 34 -22.10 -10.35 -25.46
N ASP A 35 -20.91 -10.75 -25.86
CA ASP A 35 -20.58 -12.17 -26.08
C ASP A 35 -21.62 -12.91 -26.97
N GLY A 36 -22.12 -12.26 -28.04
CA GLY A 36 -23.12 -12.78 -28.95
C GLY A 36 -24.56 -12.79 -28.41
N LYS A 37 -24.78 -12.39 -27.14
CA LYS A 37 -26.11 -12.34 -26.53
C LYS A 37 -26.67 -10.92 -26.55
N ARG A 38 -27.99 -10.84 -26.87
CA ARG A 38 -28.71 -9.58 -26.88
C ARG A 38 -29.05 -9.14 -25.46
N GLU A 39 -28.52 -7.99 -25.05
CA GLU A 39 -28.77 -7.35 -23.74
C GLU A 39 -29.53 -6.04 -23.94
N ARG A 40 -30.59 -5.79 -23.15
CA ARG A 40 -31.35 -4.54 -23.16
C ARG A 40 -30.95 -3.70 -21.97
N ILE A 41 -30.38 -2.52 -22.24
CA ILE A 41 -29.91 -1.58 -21.23
C ILE A 41 -30.90 -0.41 -21.20
N SER A 42 -31.32 0.05 -20.00
CA SER A 42 -32.12 1.25 -19.81
C SER A 42 -31.21 2.45 -19.56
N LEU A 43 -31.32 3.51 -20.37
CA LEU A 43 -30.61 4.77 -20.17
C LEU A 43 -31.27 5.66 -19.09
N GLY A 44 -32.51 5.36 -18.69
CA GLY A 44 -33.20 6.10 -17.64
C GLY A 44 -34.69 6.28 -17.92
N TYR A 45 -35.35 6.95 -16.97
CA TYR A 45 -36.76 7.35 -17.03
C TYR A 45 -36.88 8.88 -17.00
N PHE A 46 -37.70 9.43 -17.88
CA PHE A 46 -37.81 10.88 -18.12
C PHE A 46 -39.24 11.35 -17.96
N SER A 47 -39.39 12.61 -17.57
CA SER A 47 -40.71 13.22 -17.34
C SER A 47 -41.40 13.57 -18.64
N THR A 48 -40.64 13.94 -19.66
CA THR A 48 -41.15 14.34 -20.98
C THR A 48 -40.52 13.49 -22.09
N LEU A 49 -41.28 13.34 -23.18
CA LEU A 49 -40.81 12.67 -24.39
C LEU A 49 -39.63 13.45 -25.01
N LYS A 50 -39.61 14.77 -24.90
CA LYS A 50 -38.54 15.62 -25.41
C LYS A 50 -37.19 15.34 -24.69
N GLU A 51 -37.20 15.21 -23.35
CA GLU A 51 -36.02 14.83 -22.58
C GLU A 51 -35.51 13.43 -22.99
N ALA A 52 -36.44 12.46 -23.13
CA ALA A 52 -36.10 11.12 -23.55
C ALA A 52 -35.46 11.08 -24.96
N HIS A 53 -35.98 11.88 -25.90
CA HIS A 53 -35.40 12.02 -27.25
C HIS A 53 -34.01 12.65 -27.18
N LYS A 54 -33.85 13.76 -26.45
CA LYS A 54 -32.58 14.46 -26.30
C LYS A 54 -31.50 13.50 -25.74
N THR A 55 -31.83 12.77 -24.69
CA THR A 55 -30.90 11.80 -24.09
C THR A 55 -30.52 10.67 -25.07
N LEU A 56 -31.49 10.19 -25.86
CA LEU A 56 -31.19 9.15 -26.85
C LEU A 56 -30.32 9.70 -28.00
N GLU A 57 -30.54 10.93 -28.43
CA GLU A 57 -29.73 11.58 -29.45
C GLU A 57 -28.30 11.86 -28.97
N GLU A 58 -28.16 12.39 -27.77
CA GLU A 58 -26.84 12.57 -27.11
C GLU A 58 -26.08 11.25 -27.03
N TYR A 59 -26.75 10.17 -26.63
CA TYR A 59 -26.15 8.85 -26.63
C TYR A 59 -25.70 8.37 -28.03
N LEU A 60 -26.50 8.63 -29.06
CA LEU A 60 -26.18 8.21 -30.43
C LEU A 60 -25.01 9.01 -31.03
N ILE A 61 -24.82 10.25 -30.57
CA ILE A 61 -23.69 11.12 -30.94
C ILE A 61 -22.42 10.69 -30.19
N SER A 62 -22.53 10.48 -28.89
CA SER A 62 -21.40 10.09 -28.01
C SER A 62 -21.81 8.99 -27.02
N PRO A 63 -21.83 7.72 -27.44
CA PRO A 63 -22.23 6.61 -26.57
C PRO A 63 -21.38 6.51 -25.29
N TYR A 64 -20.10 6.86 -25.38
CA TYR A 64 -19.17 6.82 -24.25
C TYR A 64 -19.50 7.84 -23.16
N ASP A 65 -19.88 9.07 -23.51
CA ASP A 65 -20.17 10.14 -22.54
C ASP A 65 -21.38 9.81 -21.68
N LEU A 66 -22.38 9.17 -22.25
CA LEU A 66 -23.58 8.77 -21.51
C LEU A 66 -23.32 7.55 -20.61
N GLU A 67 -22.60 6.54 -21.08
CA GLU A 67 -22.20 5.40 -20.23
C GLU A 67 -21.38 5.87 -19.02
N ILE A 68 -20.44 6.75 -19.27
CA ILE A 68 -19.61 7.38 -18.24
C ILE A 68 -20.49 8.18 -17.25
N SER A 69 -21.45 8.94 -17.79
CA SER A 69 -22.34 9.78 -16.97
C SER A 69 -23.27 8.98 -16.06
N MET A 70 -23.47 7.68 -16.36
CA MET A 70 -24.30 6.75 -15.58
C MET A 70 -23.49 5.83 -14.67
N MET A 71 -22.16 5.92 -14.68
CA MET A 71 -21.32 5.13 -13.80
C MET A 71 -21.52 5.55 -12.34
N THR A 72 -21.77 4.56 -11.49
CA THR A 72 -21.74 4.74 -10.04
C THR A 72 -20.29 4.76 -9.52
N PHE A 73 -20.11 5.18 -8.29
CA PHE A 73 -18.81 5.06 -7.61
C PHE A 73 -18.30 3.62 -7.61
N LYS A 74 -19.20 2.65 -7.44
CA LYS A 74 -18.86 1.22 -7.46
C LYS A 74 -18.39 0.79 -8.85
N ASP A 75 -19.09 1.16 -9.91
CA ASP A 75 -18.72 0.79 -11.28
C ASP A 75 -17.33 1.32 -11.63
N LEU A 76 -17.05 2.58 -11.29
CA LEU A 76 -15.73 3.17 -11.51
C LEU A 76 -14.62 2.48 -10.70
N TYR A 77 -14.92 2.11 -9.45
CA TYR A 77 -13.98 1.33 -8.64
C TYR A 77 -13.67 -0.02 -9.27
N GLU A 78 -14.65 -0.73 -9.79
CA GLU A 78 -14.47 -2.04 -10.44
C GLU A 78 -13.56 -1.93 -11.67
N VAL A 79 -13.75 -0.88 -12.49
CA VAL A 79 -12.85 -0.59 -13.63
C VAL A 79 -11.43 -0.32 -13.14
N LEU A 80 -11.25 0.57 -12.16
CA LEU A 80 -9.95 0.88 -11.58
C LEU A 80 -9.28 -0.38 -11.01
N TYR A 81 -10.03 -1.18 -10.26
CA TYR A 81 -9.53 -2.41 -9.64
C TYR A 81 -9.05 -3.42 -10.68
N LYS A 82 -9.84 -3.66 -11.73
CA LYS A 82 -9.48 -4.54 -12.84
C LYS A 82 -8.20 -4.10 -13.54
N MET A 83 -8.05 -2.80 -13.80
CA MET A 83 -6.84 -2.26 -14.43
C MET A 83 -5.59 -2.33 -13.54
N LYS A 84 -5.76 -2.29 -12.23
CA LYS A 84 -4.64 -2.35 -11.29
C LYS A 84 -4.27 -3.77 -10.86
N LYS A 85 -5.15 -4.74 -11.03
CA LYS A 85 -4.97 -6.11 -10.53
C LYS A 85 -3.62 -6.72 -10.91
N ASP A 86 -3.19 -6.54 -12.15
CA ASP A 86 -1.96 -7.12 -12.68
C ASP A 86 -0.75 -6.14 -12.63
N ARG A 87 -0.95 -4.90 -12.10
CA ARG A 87 0.05 -3.84 -12.15
C ARG A 87 0.58 -3.42 -10.78
N VAL A 88 -0.07 -3.83 -9.70
CA VAL A 88 0.31 -3.44 -8.34
C VAL A 88 0.37 -4.67 -7.43
N ALA A 89 1.15 -4.55 -6.35
CA ALA A 89 1.25 -5.63 -5.36
C ALA A 89 -0.10 -5.94 -4.70
N GLU A 90 -0.34 -7.22 -4.39
CA GLU A 90 -1.58 -7.70 -3.75
C GLU A 90 -1.91 -6.95 -2.45
N GLU A 91 -0.90 -6.54 -1.68
CA GLU A 91 -1.11 -5.75 -0.46
C GLU A 91 -1.72 -4.37 -0.75
N THR A 92 -1.35 -3.76 -1.88
CA THR A 92 -1.97 -2.51 -2.36
C THR A 92 -3.43 -2.74 -2.74
N LEU A 93 -3.72 -3.87 -3.43
CA LEU A 93 -5.10 -4.23 -3.78
C LEU A 93 -5.95 -4.51 -2.55
N LYS A 94 -5.40 -5.15 -1.52
CA LYS A 94 -6.06 -5.32 -0.21
C LYS A 94 -6.40 -3.97 0.41
N GLY A 95 -5.48 -3.02 0.35
CA GLY A 95 -5.69 -1.65 0.79
C GLY A 95 -6.87 -0.97 0.06
N TYR A 96 -6.94 -1.11 -1.27
CA TYR A 96 -8.07 -0.60 -2.06
C TYR A 96 -9.39 -1.26 -1.66
N ARG A 97 -9.45 -2.60 -1.56
CA ARG A 97 -10.65 -3.32 -1.13
C ARG A 97 -11.14 -2.88 0.25
N HIS A 98 -10.21 -2.75 1.20
CA HIS A 98 -10.54 -2.33 2.56
C HIS A 98 -11.10 -0.90 2.59
N THR A 99 -10.46 0.01 1.86
CA THR A 99 -10.88 1.41 1.82
C THR A 99 -12.19 1.57 1.05
N PHE A 100 -12.39 0.83 -0.04
CA PHE A 100 -13.65 0.82 -0.77
C PHE A 100 -14.82 0.42 0.13
N LYS A 101 -14.66 -0.60 1.00
CA LYS A 101 -15.70 -0.99 1.98
C LYS A 101 -16.09 0.16 2.93
N ARG A 102 -15.14 1.04 3.28
CA ARG A 102 -15.44 2.23 4.10
C ARG A 102 -16.28 3.26 3.36
N CYS A 103 -16.23 3.27 2.04
CA CYS A 103 -16.97 4.20 1.19
C CYS A 103 -18.36 3.67 0.79
N LYS A 104 -18.97 2.73 1.55
CA LYS A 104 -20.23 2.06 1.20
C LYS A 104 -21.38 3.02 0.87
N GLU A 105 -21.44 4.18 1.54
CA GLU A 105 -22.46 5.19 1.33
C GLU A 105 -22.41 5.83 -0.07
N LEU A 106 -21.24 5.80 -0.71
CA LEU A 106 -21.04 6.34 -2.05
C LEU A 106 -21.31 5.32 -3.16
N HIS A 107 -21.34 4.01 -2.86
CA HIS A 107 -21.32 2.95 -3.87
C HIS A 107 -22.36 3.10 -4.98
N ASN A 108 -23.59 3.47 -4.63
CA ASN A 108 -24.72 3.54 -5.54
C ASN A 108 -24.99 4.97 -6.06
N ILE A 109 -24.17 5.95 -5.68
CA ILE A 109 -24.28 7.31 -6.16
C ILE A 109 -23.58 7.40 -7.51
N LEU A 110 -24.20 8.08 -8.49
CA LEU A 110 -23.52 8.37 -9.76
C LEU A 110 -22.26 9.16 -9.48
N PHE A 111 -21.14 8.74 -10.04
CA PHE A 111 -19.83 9.30 -9.71
C PHE A 111 -19.76 10.81 -9.96
N LYS A 112 -20.38 11.28 -11.04
CA LYS A 112 -20.46 12.71 -11.37
C LYS A 112 -21.23 13.54 -10.32
N ASP A 113 -22.18 12.92 -9.62
CA ASP A 113 -23.09 13.60 -8.69
C ASP A 113 -22.54 13.64 -7.25
N ILE A 114 -21.45 12.90 -6.97
CA ILE A 114 -20.80 12.95 -5.66
C ILE A 114 -20.18 14.32 -5.44
N THR A 115 -20.62 15.00 -4.39
CA THR A 115 -20.17 16.35 -4.04
C THR A 115 -19.03 16.36 -3.03
N THR A 116 -18.25 17.45 -2.97
CA THR A 116 -17.22 17.62 -1.95
C THR A 116 -17.76 17.53 -0.51
N PRO A 117 -18.92 18.13 -0.17
CA PRO A 117 -19.52 17.93 1.16
C PRO A 117 -19.82 16.48 1.52
N GLN A 118 -20.29 15.66 0.59
CA GLN A 118 -20.50 14.22 0.84
C GLN A 118 -19.20 13.49 1.12
N LEU A 119 -18.12 13.82 0.39
CA LEU A 119 -16.80 13.26 0.63
C LEU A 119 -16.24 13.70 1.99
N GLN A 120 -16.44 14.96 2.36
CA GLN A 120 -16.05 15.49 3.66
C GLN A 120 -16.81 14.79 4.79
N TYR A 121 -18.13 14.67 4.67
CA TYR A 121 -18.97 13.96 5.64
C TYR A 121 -18.50 12.52 5.88
N LEU A 122 -18.18 11.80 4.79
CA LEU A 122 -17.61 10.44 4.89
C LEU A 122 -16.31 10.42 5.73
N ILE A 123 -15.41 11.38 5.50
CA ILE A 123 -14.16 11.47 6.26
C ILE A 123 -14.43 11.81 7.73
N ASP A 124 -15.37 12.73 8.00
CA ASP A 124 -15.71 13.17 9.36
C ASP A 124 -16.40 12.05 10.17
N THR A 125 -17.22 11.22 9.52
CA THR A 125 -17.83 10.05 10.18
C THR A 125 -16.80 9.00 10.58
N LEU A 126 -15.72 8.82 9.81
CA LEU A 126 -14.62 7.94 10.17
C LEU A 126 -13.86 8.43 11.42
N ASN A 127 -13.87 9.73 11.68
CA ASN A 127 -13.25 10.31 12.87
C ASN A 127 -13.99 9.94 14.17
N LYS A 128 -15.32 9.89 14.11
CA LYS A 128 -16.17 9.62 15.27
C LYS A 128 -16.13 8.15 15.72
N ALA A 129 -15.83 7.23 14.79
CA ALA A 129 -15.97 5.79 15.04
C ALA A 129 -14.80 5.13 15.77
N ASP A 130 -13.56 5.63 15.69
CA ASP A 130 -12.36 4.85 16.03
C ASP A 130 -11.27 5.58 16.85
N GLY A 131 -11.48 6.77 17.36
CA GLY A 131 -10.50 7.52 18.17
C GLY A 131 -9.12 7.68 17.48
N LYS A 132 -8.03 7.31 18.15
CA LYS A 132 -6.65 7.45 17.60
C LYS A 132 -6.39 6.70 16.29
N LYS A 133 -7.15 5.63 16.00
CA LYS A 133 -7.04 4.87 14.74
C LYS A 133 -7.74 5.57 13.57
N ALA A 134 -8.66 6.48 13.86
CA ALA A 134 -9.43 7.24 12.89
C ALA A 134 -8.55 8.05 11.93
N SER A 135 -7.51 8.71 12.45
CA SER A 135 -6.60 9.54 11.66
C SER A 135 -5.91 8.78 10.52
N ILE A 136 -5.46 7.54 10.76
CA ILE A 136 -4.86 6.69 9.71
C ILE A 136 -5.92 6.30 8.68
N GLY A 137 -7.11 5.93 9.15
CA GLY A 137 -8.24 5.58 8.28
C GLY A 137 -8.66 6.73 7.37
N MET A 138 -8.78 7.93 7.91
CA MET A 138 -9.09 9.16 7.16
C MET A 138 -8.04 9.45 6.09
N LYS A 139 -6.74 9.42 6.44
CA LYS A 139 -5.64 9.65 5.49
C LYS A 139 -5.62 8.61 4.37
N GLN A 140 -5.86 7.34 4.69
CA GLN A 140 -5.96 6.27 3.70
C GLN A 140 -7.16 6.46 2.79
N THR A 141 -8.33 6.83 3.34
CA THR A 141 -9.55 7.04 2.58
C THR A 141 -9.41 8.26 1.66
N LYS A 142 -8.87 9.39 2.13
CA LYS A 142 -8.58 10.55 1.27
C LYS A 142 -7.63 10.19 0.13
N ARG A 143 -6.54 9.44 0.40
CA ARG A 143 -5.62 8.98 -0.65
C ARG A 143 -6.32 8.10 -1.70
N PHE A 144 -7.16 7.20 -1.25
CA PHE A 144 -7.94 6.34 -2.14
C PHE A 144 -8.92 7.14 -2.99
N LEU A 145 -9.70 8.04 -2.37
CA LEU A 145 -10.61 8.94 -3.09
C LEU A 145 -9.86 9.81 -4.09
N THR A 146 -8.73 10.39 -3.70
CA THR A 146 -7.88 11.16 -4.61
C THR A 146 -7.41 10.32 -5.80
N ALA A 147 -7.04 9.06 -5.56
CA ALA A 147 -6.58 8.15 -6.61
C ALA A 147 -7.71 7.76 -7.58
N ILE A 148 -8.92 7.49 -7.10
CA ILE A 148 -10.06 7.15 -7.98
C ILE A 148 -10.51 8.36 -8.80
N TYR A 149 -10.52 9.57 -8.22
CA TYR A 149 -10.79 10.80 -8.95
C TYR A 149 -9.72 11.13 -10.00
N ASN A 150 -8.42 10.95 -9.68
CA ASN A 150 -7.34 11.11 -10.65
C ASN A 150 -7.45 10.08 -11.79
N PHE A 151 -7.88 8.87 -11.48
CA PHE A 151 -8.17 7.86 -12.49
C PHE A 151 -9.32 8.29 -13.41
N ALA A 152 -10.41 8.79 -12.84
CA ALA A 152 -11.56 9.29 -13.61
C ALA A 152 -11.17 10.47 -14.52
N ILE A 153 -10.30 11.39 -14.06
CA ILE A 153 -9.75 12.47 -14.89
C ILE A 153 -8.89 11.92 -16.03
N LYS A 154 -8.00 10.95 -15.73
CA LYS A 154 -7.14 10.32 -16.74
C LYS A 154 -7.95 9.61 -17.83
N MET A 155 -9.13 9.10 -17.48
CA MET A 155 -10.07 8.46 -18.40
C MET A 155 -11.06 9.45 -19.03
N GLU A 156 -10.87 10.74 -18.78
CA GLU A 156 -11.73 11.84 -19.29
C GLU A 156 -13.20 11.77 -18.83
N TYR A 157 -13.46 11.02 -17.74
CA TYR A 157 -14.82 10.87 -17.20
C TYR A 157 -15.30 12.09 -16.43
N ILE A 158 -14.38 12.85 -15.87
CA ILE A 158 -14.61 14.10 -15.15
C ILE A 158 -13.42 15.05 -15.36
N THR A 159 -13.62 16.32 -15.09
CA THR A 159 -12.58 17.36 -15.25
C THR A 159 -11.95 17.80 -13.92
N ILE A 160 -12.62 17.57 -12.79
CA ILE A 160 -12.20 18.10 -11.48
C ILE A 160 -12.07 16.98 -10.45
N ASN A 161 -10.95 16.98 -9.72
CA ASN A 161 -10.76 16.08 -8.58
C ASN A 161 -11.32 16.71 -7.29
N ARG A 162 -12.58 16.41 -6.97
CA ARG A 162 -13.24 16.89 -5.76
C ARG A 162 -12.61 16.39 -4.46
N ALA A 163 -11.93 15.23 -4.49
CA ALA A 163 -11.29 14.66 -3.32
C ALA A 163 -10.05 15.42 -2.86
N LYS A 164 -9.46 16.29 -3.69
CA LYS A 164 -8.35 17.17 -3.28
C LYS A 164 -8.77 18.18 -2.21
N ASN A 165 -10.02 18.63 -2.28
CA ASN A 165 -10.59 19.67 -1.42
C ASN A 165 -11.14 19.11 -0.07
N ILE A 166 -10.89 17.85 0.23
CA ILE A 166 -11.25 17.28 1.52
C ILE A 166 -10.23 17.73 2.56
N ASP A 167 -10.73 18.20 3.70
CA ASP A 167 -9.89 18.50 4.85
C ASP A 167 -9.78 17.29 5.79
N ILE A 168 -8.59 17.08 6.32
CA ILE A 168 -8.36 16.12 7.40
C ILE A 168 -8.00 16.93 8.62
N MET A 169 -8.73 16.75 9.71
CA MET A 169 -8.35 17.34 10.99
C MET A 169 -6.89 17.04 11.28
N LYS A 170 -6.10 18.09 11.49
CA LYS A 170 -4.73 17.93 11.99
C LYS A 170 -4.83 17.28 13.35
N GLU A 171 -4.19 16.12 13.51
CA GLU A 171 -3.91 15.65 14.87
C GLU A 171 -3.13 16.77 15.56
N SER A 172 -3.52 17.10 16.82
CA SER A 172 -2.65 17.88 17.70
C SER A 172 -1.25 17.29 17.53
N GLU A 173 -0.26 18.12 17.32
CA GLU A 173 1.12 17.73 17.08
C GLU A 173 1.52 16.66 18.09
N LYS A 174 1.47 15.41 17.66
CA LYS A 174 2.22 14.39 18.36
C LYS A 174 3.66 14.85 18.16
N GLU A 175 4.32 15.16 19.28
CA GLU A 175 5.77 15.25 19.29
C GLU A 175 6.31 14.29 18.22
N ASN A 176 7.06 14.84 17.28
CA ASN A 176 7.74 14.03 16.27
C ASN A 176 8.67 13.10 17.03
N ARG A 177 8.15 11.94 17.46
CA ARG A 177 8.96 10.89 18.05
C ARG A 177 9.91 10.41 16.96
N THR A 178 11.03 11.11 16.82
CA THR A 178 12.22 10.56 16.23
C THR A 178 12.77 9.55 17.24
N SER A 179 12.11 8.41 17.37
CA SER A 179 12.64 7.39 18.24
C SER A 179 13.71 6.63 17.49
N ILE A 180 14.93 6.89 17.86
CA ILE A 180 16.11 6.08 17.58
C ILE A 180 16.52 5.41 18.87
N PHE A 181 17.10 4.22 18.81
CA PHE A 181 17.72 3.62 19.98
C PHE A 181 18.90 4.48 20.42
N THR A 182 18.93 4.82 21.70
CA THR A 182 20.07 5.49 22.33
C THR A 182 21.20 4.49 22.59
N ASN A 183 22.41 4.97 22.81
CA ASN A 183 23.55 4.12 23.16
C ASN A 183 23.27 3.30 24.43
N ILE A 184 22.60 3.90 25.42
CA ILE A 184 22.20 3.23 26.67
C ILE A 184 21.24 2.06 26.37
N GLU A 185 20.29 2.24 25.48
CA GLU A 185 19.34 1.21 25.10
C GLU A 185 20.00 0.11 24.28
N ILE A 186 20.93 0.46 23.38
CA ILE A 186 21.72 -0.53 22.63
C ILE A 186 22.59 -1.35 23.58
N LYS A 187 23.26 -0.70 24.53
CA LYS A 187 24.00 -1.40 25.58
C LYS A 187 23.10 -2.33 26.39
N LYS A 188 21.92 -1.87 26.78
CA LYS A 188 20.94 -2.69 27.50
C LYS A 188 20.52 -3.93 26.69
N LEU A 189 20.42 -3.83 25.38
CA LEU A 189 20.18 -4.99 24.50
C LEU A 189 21.37 -5.95 24.56
N TRP A 190 22.61 -5.48 24.44
CA TRP A 190 23.80 -6.33 24.54
C TRP A 190 23.92 -7.04 25.90
N ASP A 191 23.67 -6.36 27.00
CA ASP A 191 23.72 -6.91 28.35
C ASP A 191 22.65 -8.01 28.56
N ASN A 192 21.59 -8.01 27.75
CA ASN A 192 20.47 -8.94 27.88
C ASN A 192 20.37 -9.96 26.74
N ILE A 193 21.40 -10.11 25.93
CA ILE A 193 21.39 -10.98 24.75
C ILE A 193 21.13 -12.46 25.08
N ASN A 194 21.57 -12.92 26.25
CA ASN A 194 21.39 -14.28 26.72
C ASN A 194 20.15 -14.44 27.63
N ASN A 195 19.54 -13.35 28.07
CA ASN A 195 18.42 -13.37 28.99
C ASN A 195 17.07 -13.41 28.27
N PHE A 196 17.01 -12.87 27.07
CA PHE A 196 15.78 -12.81 26.29
C PHE A 196 16.00 -13.25 24.85
N ASP A 197 15.16 -14.17 24.40
CA ASP A 197 15.12 -14.54 22.98
C ASP A 197 14.79 -13.31 22.10
N TRP A 198 15.31 -13.31 20.86
CA TRP A 198 15.08 -12.28 19.83
C TRP A 198 15.83 -10.96 20.02
N VAL A 199 16.55 -10.74 21.14
CA VAL A 199 17.41 -9.56 21.33
C VAL A 199 18.49 -9.53 20.25
N ASP A 200 19.07 -10.68 19.93
CA ASP A 200 20.07 -10.84 18.87
C ASP A 200 19.53 -10.39 17.49
N VAL A 201 18.28 -10.72 17.17
CA VAL A 201 17.65 -10.27 15.91
C VAL A 201 17.44 -8.76 15.89
N ILE A 202 17.09 -8.15 17.03
CA ILE A 202 16.96 -6.69 17.16
C ILE A 202 18.32 -6.02 16.94
N LEU A 203 19.39 -6.55 17.53
CA LEU A 203 20.76 -6.06 17.33
C LEU A 203 21.20 -6.21 15.87
N ILE A 204 20.94 -7.36 15.23
CA ILE A 204 21.17 -7.53 13.80
C ILE A 204 20.42 -6.50 12.98
N MET A 205 19.16 -6.20 13.32
CA MET A 205 18.37 -5.17 12.61
C MET A 205 18.93 -3.76 12.80
N ILE A 206 19.48 -3.44 13.99
CA ILE A 206 20.12 -2.15 14.28
C ILE A 206 21.41 -1.99 13.45
N HIS A 207 22.20 -3.03 13.29
CA HIS A 207 23.49 -2.99 12.59
C HIS A 207 23.42 -3.20 11.09
N THR A 208 22.27 -3.65 10.56
CA THR A 208 22.09 -3.91 9.13
C THR A 208 21.07 -2.98 8.46
N GLY A 209 20.27 -2.31 9.25
CA GLY A 209 19.18 -1.46 8.75
C GLY A 209 18.10 -2.20 7.97
N TYR A 210 18.03 -3.53 8.03
CA TYR A 210 16.97 -4.30 7.37
C TYR A 210 15.59 -3.95 7.92
N ARG A 211 14.59 -3.88 7.02
CA ARG A 211 13.19 -3.85 7.46
C ARG A 211 12.77 -5.22 8.01
N ILE A 212 11.80 -5.24 8.89
CA ILE A 212 11.26 -6.50 9.46
C ILE A 212 10.77 -7.49 8.38
N GLU A 213 10.31 -7.00 7.23
CA GLU A 213 9.93 -7.87 6.11
C GLU A 213 11.13 -8.36 5.30
N GLU A 214 12.24 -7.63 5.33
CA GLU A 214 13.47 -7.98 4.64
C GLU A 214 14.22 -9.05 5.42
N ILE A 215 14.45 -8.83 6.72
CA ILE A 215 15.25 -9.75 7.55
C ILE A 215 14.66 -11.16 7.61
N VAL A 216 13.33 -11.32 7.69
CA VAL A 216 12.68 -12.64 7.71
C VAL A 216 12.78 -13.39 6.37
N ARG A 217 13.18 -12.71 5.30
CA ARG A 217 13.31 -13.30 3.95
C ARG A 217 14.73 -13.57 3.53
N ILE A 218 15.70 -13.24 4.37
CA ILE A 218 17.11 -13.53 4.08
C ILE A 218 17.30 -15.04 4.12
N LYS A 219 17.72 -15.60 3.00
CA LYS A 219 18.08 -17.00 2.92
C LYS A 219 19.52 -17.22 3.37
N LYS A 220 19.84 -18.40 3.88
CA LYS A 220 21.19 -18.80 4.26
C LYS A 220 22.18 -18.68 3.10
N GLU A 221 21.78 -19.06 1.88
CA GLU A 221 22.58 -18.95 0.66
C GLU A 221 23.03 -17.51 0.34
N ASN A 222 22.33 -16.51 0.88
CA ASN A 222 22.64 -15.10 0.68
C ASN A 222 23.59 -14.51 1.74
N VAL A 223 24.04 -15.33 2.70
CA VAL A 223 25.02 -14.94 3.72
C VAL A 223 26.39 -15.47 3.31
N ASP A 224 27.28 -14.56 3.01
CA ASP A 224 28.65 -14.87 2.58
C ASP A 224 29.61 -14.50 3.72
N PHE A 225 29.98 -15.49 4.51
CA PHE A 225 30.89 -15.31 5.63
C PHE A 225 32.34 -15.05 5.20
N ILE A 226 32.74 -15.50 4.01
CA ILE A 226 34.11 -15.29 3.49
C ILE A 226 34.31 -13.82 3.18
N ASN A 227 33.35 -13.23 2.49
CA ASN A 227 33.38 -11.80 2.14
C ASN A 227 32.77 -10.91 3.22
N GLY A 228 32.16 -11.48 4.27
CA GLY A 228 31.53 -10.74 5.35
C GLY A 228 30.33 -9.90 4.90
N ILE A 229 29.46 -10.45 4.04
CA ILE A 229 28.31 -9.71 3.48
C ILE A 229 27.03 -10.52 3.50
N ILE A 230 25.91 -9.81 3.53
CA ILE A 230 24.58 -10.38 3.29
C ILE A 230 24.00 -9.76 2.02
N ARG A 231 23.48 -10.57 1.11
CA ARG A 231 22.86 -10.15 -0.14
C ARG A 231 21.34 -10.20 -0.06
N GLY A 232 20.64 -9.27 -0.74
CA GLY A 232 19.17 -9.33 -0.89
C GLY A 232 18.40 -8.78 0.30
N GLY A 233 17.12 -9.16 0.39
CA GLY A 233 16.18 -8.71 1.44
C GLY A 233 14.94 -8.00 0.94
N ASN A 234 14.84 -7.59 -0.34
CA ASN A 234 13.68 -6.87 -0.83
C ASN A 234 12.88 -7.59 -1.92
N LYS A 235 11.57 -7.33 -1.92
CA LYS A 235 10.61 -7.83 -2.91
C LYS A 235 10.69 -7.11 -4.27
N THR A 236 11.43 -5.99 -4.35
CA THR A 236 11.62 -5.20 -5.57
C THR A 236 12.92 -5.57 -6.27
N GLU A 237 12.99 -5.46 -7.60
CA GLU A 237 14.19 -5.78 -8.38
C GLU A 237 15.46 -5.07 -7.83
N LYS A 238 15.36 -3.77 -7.50
CA LYS A 238 16.49 -3.03 -6.90
C LYS A 238 16.88 -3.53 -5.51
N GLY A 239 15.95 -4.04 -4.73
CA GLY A 239 16.24 -4.59 -3.40
C GLY A 239 16.81 -6.00 -3.41
N LYS A 240 16.71 -6.73 -4.54
CA LYS A 240 17.37 -8.03 -4.72
C LYS A 240 18.90 -7.89 -4.76
N HIS A 241 19.40 -6.72 -5.15
CA HIS A 241 20.84 -6.42 -5.29
C HIS A 241 21.43 -5.69 -4.08
N LYS A 242 20.65 -5.51 -3.00
CA LYS A 242 21.16 -4.88 -1.79
C LYS A 242 22.27 -5.74 -1.17
N ILE A 243 23.42 -5.12 -0.90
CA ILE A 243 24.56 -5.74 -0.23
C ILE A 243 24.75 -5.01 1.10
N ILE A 244 24.77 -5.77 2.19
CA ILE A 244 25.06 -5.26 3.53
C ILE A 244 26.28 -5.95 4.07
N PRO A 245 27.40 -5.25 4.30
CA PRO A 245 28.52 -5.77 5.06
C PRO A 245 28.10 -6.14 6.48
N ILE A 246 28.65 -7.23 6.99
CA ILE A 246 28.39 -7.70 8.34
C ILE A 246 29.40 -7.04 9.27
N HIS A 247 28.89 -6.22 10.20
CA HIS A 247 29.73 -5.64 11.24
C HIS A 247 30.29 -6.75 12.16
N LYS A 248 31.56 -6.60 12.60
CA LYS A 248 32.23 -7.59 13.45
C LYS A 248 31.43 -7.98 14.71
N ASP A 249 30.77 -7.03 15.36
CA ASP A 249 30.03 -7.25 16.61
C ASP A 249 28.81 -8.16 16.46
N ILE A 250 28.21 -8.20 15.27
CA ILE A 250 27.04 -9.06 14.99
C ILE A 250 27.39 -10.33 14.22
N MET A 251 28.66 -10.55 13.87
CA MET A 251 29.09 -11.71 13.10
C MET A 251 28.72 -13.03 13.80
N GLU A 252 29.04 -13.14 15.09
CA GLU A 252 28.72 -14.34 15.89
C GLU A 252 27.21 -14.56 16.01
N LEU A 253 26.42 -13.46 16.11
CA LEU A 253 24.97 -13.56 16.19
C LEU A 253 24.38 -14.13 14.90
N ILE A 254 24.91 -13.69 13.75
CA ILE A 254 24.49 -14.18 12.44
C ILE A 254 24.92 -15.63 12.25
N GLN A 255 26.15 -16.00 12.64
CA GLN A 255 26.64 -17.39 12.59
C GLN A 255 25.77 -18.31 13.44
N LYS A 256 25.43 -17.89 14.65
CA LYS A 256 24.53 -18.63 15.54
C LYS A 256 23.14 -18.82 14.92
N ARG A 257 22.55 -17.76 14.36
CA ARG A 257 21.25 -17.86 13.67
C ARG A 257 21.33 -18.77 12.44
N TYR A 258 22.43 -18.69 11.69
CA TYR A 258 22.66 -19.52 10.53
C TYR A 258 22.74 -21.02 10.90
N SER A 259 23.47 -21.35 11.97
CA SER A 259 23.63 -22.73 12.46
C SER A 259 22.36 -23.28 13.08
N ASP A 260 21.65 -22.46 13.89
CA ASP A 260 20.49 -22.89 14.64
C ASP A 260 19.21 -22.97 13.78
N SER A 261 19.18 -22.31 12.63
CA SER A 261 18.01 -22.35 11.75
C SER A 261 17.86 -23.70 11.08
N ASN A 262 16.67 -24.29 11.19
CA ASN A 262 16.28 -25.56 10.54
C ASN A 262 15.59 -25.34 9.17
N THR A 263 15.62 -24.11 8.63
CA THR A 263 15.02 -23.74 7.35
C THR A 263 16.06 -23.15 6.41
N ASP A 264 15.70 -22.88 5.16
CA ASP A 264 16.56 -22.16 4.22
C ASP A 264 16.75 -20.68 4.59
N TYR A 265 16.02 -20.17 5.59
CA TYR A 265 16.06 -18.77 6.00
C TYR A 265 16.97 -18.56 7.22
N LEU A 266 17.66 -17.42 7.26
CA LEU A 266 18.55 -17.04 8.36
C LEU A 266 17.79 -16.92 9.68
N ILE A 267 16.59 -16.38 9.65
CA ILE A 267 15.75 -16.19 10.83
C ILE A 267 14.56 -17.13 10.76
N ASP A 268 14.50 -18.06 11.71
CA ASP A 268 13.36 -18.96 11.89
C ASP A 268 12.84 -18.92 13.34
N ASN A 269 11.79 -19.69 13.60
CA ASN A 269 11.29 -19.89 14.96
C ASN A 269 11.94 -21.15 15.57
N ARG A 270 13.02 -20.98 16.31
CA ARG A 270 13.78 -22.05 16.97
C ARG A 270 12.92 -22.98 17.84
N ASN A 271 11.82 -22.47 18.40
CA ASN A 271 10.96 -23.20 19.32
C ASN A 271 9.73 -23.82 18.63
N TRP A 272 9.61 -23.73 17.29
CA TRP A 272 8.42 -24.24 16.63
C TRP A 272 8.53 -25.74 16.34
N VAL A 273 8.13 -26.53 17.33
CA VAL A 273 8.13 -28.01 17.28
C VAL A 273 7.01 -28.56 16.37
N ILE A 274 6.02 -27.76 15.99
CA ILE A 274 4.90 -28.21 15.16
C ILE A 274 4.94 -27.52 13.79
N LYS A 275 5.72 -28.08 12.89
CA LYS A 275 5.65 -27.73 11.46
C LYS A 275 4.35 -28.31 10.90
N LYS A 276 3.41 -27.43 10.52
CA LYS A 276 2.31 -27.85 9.65
C LYS A 276 2.92 -28.36 8.34
N ARG A 277 2.54 -29.57 7.94
CA ARG A 277 2.98 -30.20 6.69
C ARG A 277 2.85 -29.20 5.53
N GLY A 278 3.97 -28.87 4.85
CA GLY A 278 4.04 -27.90 3.74
C GLY A 278 4.43 -26.47 4.11
N GLU A 279 4.83 -26.16 5.36
CA GLU A 279 5.38 -24.85 5.76
C GLU A 279 6.90 -24.88 5.96
N GLU A 280 7.56 -25.99 5.61
CA GLU A 280 8.95 -26.29 5.94
C GLU A 280 9.96 -25.33 5.31
N ASN A 281 9.61 -24.67 4.22
CA ASN A 281 10.46 -23.70 3.50
C ASN A 281 9.82 -22.34 3.30
N LYS A 282 9.02 -21.88 4.27
CA LYS A 282 8.47 -20.53 4.24
C LYS A 282 9.21 -19.60 5.20
N PRO A 283 9.40 -18.33 4.82
CA PRO A 283 10.01 -17.36 5.73
C PRO A 283 9.13 -17.16 6.96
N LEU A 284 9.75 -16.81 8.07
CA LEU A 284 9.07 -16.44 9.30
C LEU A 284 8.01 -15.34 9.02
N ARG A 285 6.84 -15.44 9.63
CA ARG A 285 5.80 -14.41 9.45
C ARG A 285 6.24 -13.10 10.11
N LYS A 286 6.26 -12.01 9.35
CA LYS A 286 6.62 -10.67 9.87
C LYS A 286 5.85 -10.26 11.12
N ASN A 287 4.58 -10.67 11.25
CA ASN A 287 3.76 -10.33 12.41
C ASN A 287 4.24 -11.06 13.66
N TYR A 288 4.72 -12.29 13.52
CA TYR A 288 5.33 -13.03 14.62
C TYR A 288 6.61 -12.35 15.11
N LEU A 289 7.54 -12.00 14.20
CA LEU A 289 8.75 -11.26 14.59
C LEU A 289 8.40 -9.90 15.22
N ARG A 290 7.36 -9.24 14.72
CA ARG A 290 6.88 -7.97 15.32
C ARG A 290 6.38 -8.16 16.75
N GLU A 291 5.65 -9.22 17.00
CA GLU A 291 5.18 -9.59 18.34
C GLU A 291 6.38 -9.83 19.26
N LYS A 292 7.33 -10.65 18.84
CA LYS A 292 8.57 -10.90 19.61
C LYS A 292 9.41 -9.65 19.84
N PHE A 293 9.46 -8.74 18.89
CA PHE A 293 10.08 -7.43 19.06
C PHE A 293 9.44 -6.66 20.21
N TYR A 294 8.10 -6.63 20.27
CA TYR A 294 7.41 -5.91 21.34
C TYR A 294 7.52 -6.62 22.69
N ASP A 295 7.55 -7.94 22.73
CA ASP A 295 7.82 -8.72 23.95
C ASP A 295 9.16 -8.29 24.58
N VAL A 296 10.22 -8.14 23.76
CA VAL A 296 11.54 -7.66 24.22
C VAL A 296 11.48 -6.19 24.65
N MET A 297 10.78 -5.33 23.92
CA MET A 297 10.64 -3.92 24.28
C MET A 297 9.95 -3.78 25.64
N GLU A 298 8.89 -4.52 25.90
CA GLU A 298 8.17 -4.52 27.16
C GLU A 298 9.06 -5.04 28.31
N ALA A 299 9.72 -6.21 28.12
CA ALA A 299 10.60 -6.81 29.11
C ALA A 299 11.76 -5.89 29.53
N LEU A 300 12.27 -5.11 28.58
CA LEU A 300 13.37 -4.16 28.86
C LEU A 300 12.90 -2.76 29.19
N GLY A 301 11.58 -2.50 29.31
CA GLY A 301 11.04 -1.16 29.61
C GLY A 301 11.35 -0.13 28.52
N MET A 302 11.41 -0.55 27.26
CA MET A 302 11.68 0.31 26.10
C MET A 302 10.40 0.54 25.27
N SER A 303 10.36 1.64 24.50
CA SER A 303 9.19 1.98 23.67
C SER A 303 9.61 2.30 22.24
N HIS A 304 10.07 1.28 21.50
CA HIS A 304 10.46 1.39 20.10
C HIS A 304 9.53 0.57 19.17
N ARG A 305 9.63 0.87 17.89
CA ARG A 305 8.98 0.12 16.81
C ARG A 305 10.06 -0.55 15.94
N PRO A 306 9.75 -1.65 15.24
CA PRO A 306 10.75 -2.29 14.38
C PRO A 306 11.42 -1.36 13.36
N HIS A 307 10.74 -0.31 12.91
CA HIS A 307 11.32 0.66 11.97
C HIS A 307 12.35 1.58 12.61
N ASP A 308 12.35 1.69 13.93
CA ASP A 308 13.30 2.56 14.66
C ASP A 308 14.72 1.95 14.64
N THR A 309 14.87 0.60 14.54
CA THR A 309 16.19 -0.04 14.33
C THR A 309 16.86 0.49 13.06
N ARG A 310 16.10 0.60 11.97
CA ARG A 310 16.58 1.09 10.69
C ARG A 310 16.87 2.60 10.72
N ARG A 311 16.09 3.39 11.46
CA ARG A 311 16.39 4.81 11.70
C ARG A 311 17.67 4.97 12.48
N THR A 312 17.86 4.15 13.50
CA THR A 312 19.09 4.12 14.31
C THR A 312 20.31 3.84 13.45
N PHE A 313 20.26 2.80 12.62
CA PHE A 313 21.33 2.47 11.67
C PHE A 313 21.69 3.68 10.78
N ALA A 314 20.70 4.28 10.12
CA ALA A 314 20.92 5.44 9.25
C ALA A 314 21.50 6.63 10.03
N THR A 315 21.03 6.87 11.27
CA THR A 315 21.52 7.95 12.12
C THR A 315 22.96 7.72 12.57
N ILE A 316 23.32 6.49 12.92
CA ILE A 316 24.71 6.13 13.27
C ILE A 316 25.63 6.40 12.08
N LEU A 317 25.30 5.87 10.89
CA LEU A 317 26.12 6.11 9.70
C LEU A 317 26.26 7.61 9.36
N SER A 318 25.17 8.37 9.46
CA SER A 318 25.21 9.81 9.22
C SER A 318 26.12 10.55 10.23
N LYS A 319 26.07 10.17 11.51
CA LYS A 319 26.94 10.74 12.54
C LYS A 319 28.42 10.40 12.35
N LEU A 320 28.71 9.25 11.75
CA LEU A 320 30.06 8.81 11.38
C LEU A 320 30.56 9.45 10.08
N GLY A 321 29.77 10.31 9.44
CA GLY A 321 30.16 11.03 8.24
C GLY A 321 30.00 10.23 6.95
N ALA A 322 29.30 9.09 6.96
CA ALA A 322 29.02 8.35 5.73
C ALA A 322 28.22 9.21 4.75
N SER A 323 28.61 9.16 3.47
CA SER A 323 27.94 9.94 2.45
C SER A 323 26.47 9.53 2.27
N GLU A 324 25.64 10.45 1.79
CA GLU A 324 24.21 10.17 1.53
C GLU A 324 24.03 9.03 0.53
N SER A 325 24.94 8.89 -0.45
CA SER A 325 24.96 7.80 -1.41
C SER A 325 25.16 6.45 -0.71
N VAL A 326 26.16 6.32 0.16
CA VAL A 326 26.44 5.11 0.94
C VAL A 326 25.26 4.73 1.81
N ILE A 327 24.70 5.71 2.54
CA ILE A 327 23.51 5.45 3.38
C ILE A 327 22.33 4.98 2.51
N THR A 328 22.12 5.60 1.35
CA THR A 328 21.04 5.23 0.43
C THR A 328 21.19 3.81 -0.09
N ASP A 329 22.39 3.40 -0.45
CA ASP A 329 22.67 2.03 -0.95
C ASP A 329 22.48 1.01 0.16
N LEU A 330 23.05 1.24 1.34
CA LEU A 330 22.85 0.39 2.52
C LEU A 330 21.39 0.31 2.96
N MET A 331 20.64 1.39 2.82
CA MET A 331 19.20 1.42 3.12
C MET A 331 18.36 0.82 2.00
N GLY A 332 18.84 0.71 0.77
CA GLY A 332 18.06 0.23 -0.37
C GLY A 332 16.84 1.13 -0.64
N HIS A 333 17.02 2.44 -0.62
CA HIS A 333 15.96 3.40 -0.95
C HIS A 333 15.83 3.55 -2.47
N THR A 334 14.58 3.54 -2.97
CA THR A 334 14.28 3.67 -4.40
C THR A 334 14.06 5.12 -4.84
N SER A 335 14.04 6.08 -3.93
CA SER A 335 13.74 7.48 -4.22
C SER A 335 14.90 8.40 -3.86
N PHE A 336 15.85 8.54 -4.75
CA PHE A 336 16.38 9.86 -5.06
C PHE A 336 15.48 10.48 -6.12
N LYS A 337 15.09 11.76 -5.93
CA LYS A 337 14.43 12.54 -6.97
C LYS A 337 15.22 12.35 -8.25
N THR A 338 14.53 11.90 -9.27
CA THR A 338 14.98 11.75 -10.64
C THR A 338 15.49 13.11 -11.14
N THR A 339 16.75 13.42 -10.84
CA THR A 339 17.49 14.42 -11.61
C THR A 339 18.96 14.09 -11.47
N GLU A 340 19.53 13.72 -12.62
CA GLU A 340 20.93 13.46 -12.89
C GLU A 340 21.47 12.08 -12.58
N LYS A 341 21.61 11.41 -13.69
CA LYS A 341 22.33 10.19 -13.94
C LYS A 341 23.79 10.31 -13.53
N HIS A 342 24.14 9.87 -12.36
CA HIS A 342 25.39 9.15 -12.13
C HIS A 342 25.12 8.17 -11.00
N TYR A 343 24.80 6.95 -11.37
CA TYR A 343 24.86 5.81 -10.50
C TYR A 343 26.34 5.58 -10.14
N ILE A 344 26.82 6.27 -9.13
CA ILE A 344 27.97 5.80 -8.39
C ILE A 344 27.44 4.64 -7.55
N GLN A 345 27.54 3.45 -8.09
CA GLN A 345 27.35 2.24 -7.31
C GLN A 345 28.56 2.16 -6.38
N ASN A 346 28.37 2.47 -5.10
CA ASN A 346 29.45 2.33 -4.12
C ASN A 346 29.95 0.89 -4.17
N ASP A 347 31.25 0.73 -4.24
CA ASP A 347 31.85 -0.60 -4.17
C ASP A 347 31.70 -1.23 -2.77
N ILE A 348 31.94 -2.52 -2.68
CA ILE A 348 31.78 -3.27 -1.43
C ILE A 348 32.73 -2.76 -0.35
N GLU A 349 33.93 -2.34 -0.72
CA GLU A 349 34.94 -1.84 0.22
C GLU A 349 34.51 -0.53 0.86
N THR A 350 34.00 0.42 0.08
CA THR A 350 33.41 1.66 0.60
C THR A 350 32.25 1.39 1.59
N LEU A 351 31.40 0.39 1.29
CA LEU A 351 30.34 -0.01 2.21
C LEU A 351 30.86 -0.66 3.49
N LYS A 352 31.92 -1.48 3.39
CA LYS A 352 32.59 -2.09 4.53
C LYS A 352 33.25 -1.05 5.43
N GLU A 353 33.96 -0.08 4.84
CA GLU A 353 34.57 1.03 5.58
C GLU A 353 33.53 1.80 6.40
N ALA A 354 32.41 2.16 5.80
CA ALA A 354 31.35 2.88 6.49
C ALA A 354 30.75 2.08 7.65
N ILE A 355 30.55 0.78 7.48
CA ILE A 355 30.03 -0.09 8.55
C ILE A 355 31.10 -0.38 9.59
N GLY A 356 32.36 -0.54 9.20
CA GLY A 356 33.47 -0.79 10.11
C GLY A 356 33.75 0.35 11.09
N GLN A 357 33.34 1.56 10.78
CA GLN A 357 33.43 2.72 11.66
C GLN A 357 32.42 2.71 12.82
N ILE A 358 31.42 1.83 12.79
CA ILE A 358 30.49 1.69 13.91
C ILE A 358 31.25 1.15 15.11
N GLU A 359 31.44 1.99 16.11
CA GLU A 359 32.09 1.57 17.35
C GLU A 359 31.17 0.63 18.16
N LYS A 360 31.79 -0.32 18.87
CA LYS A 360 31.06 -1.14 19.83
C LYS A 360 30.55 -0.21 20.93
N ILE A 361 29.24 -0.12 21.06
CA ILE A 361 28.60 0.63 22.14
C ILE A 361 28.68 -0.25 23.39
N ASN A 362 29.75 -0.10 24.13
CA ASN A 362 30.03 -0.83 25.39
C ASN A 362 29.29 -0.20 26.56
#